data_d7fd42eb387e6a9692d2e7ef3121410a
#
_entry.id   d7fd42eb387e6a9692d2e7ef3121410a
#
_cell.length_a   1.000
_cell.length_b   1.000
_cell.length_c   1.000
_cell.angle_alpha   90.00
_cell.angle_beta   90.00
_cell.angle_gamma   90.00
#
_symmetry.space_group_name_H-M   'P 1'
#
loop_
_entity.id
_entity.type
_entity.pdbx_description
1 polymer ?
#
loop_
_entity_poly.entity_id
_entity_poly.type
_entity_poly.pdbx_seq_one_letter_code
_entity_poly.pdbx_strand_id
1 'polypeptide(L)'
;MKTKYIIYTVLIIGFGALIVYRISENSKIAGPGNGGKGGGPGGADQRPMNVNGIVVSPVSFENSLTVTGSIDANEEVRIISEVSGIIKGIYFNEGSNVRRGQTLVKIDDSELRAQLAQASTKQSLASENERRARLLLQKEAISREEYDIASADFRTAKAQSQLIRAQIAKTVVSAPFSGRIGLRSVSVGEYVTPSMPITNLVSLNPVKITFSVPEKYSGKVNEGTVIDFSVAGSTQVYKARVYAIEPRIEAATRTLQLRARADNPNGLLVPGSFANISLPLTTIEDAILIPTEAIIPVQDGKKVFVTDSGKAREVMVQTSTRTEKEILITSGLKAGDTVLTTGIMSLKEGSKVKVSTGSRKSVKL
;
A
#
# COMPACT_ATOMS: atom_id res chain seq x y z
N MET A 1 -74.78 29.01 -9.01
CA MET A 1 -73.67 29.59 -8.20
C MET A 1 -73.86 29.62 -6.69
N LYS A 2 -75.00 29.19 -6.15
CA LYS A 2 -75.26 29.30 -4.69
C LYS A 2 -74.77 28.14 -3.82
N THR A 3 -74.55 26.97 -4.39
CA THR A 3 -74.15 25.76 -3.62
C THR A 3 -72.70 25.76 -3.14
N LYS A 4 -71.78 26.43 -3.86
CA LYS A 4 -70.37 26.49 -3.45
C LYS A 4 -70.12 27.35 -2.19
N TYR A 5 -70.92 28.43 -2.05
CA TYR A 5 -70.82 29.28 -0.84
C TYR A 5 -71.31 28.63 0.41
N ILE A 6 -72.31 27.74 0.30
CA ILE A 6 -72.85 26.98 1.44
C ILE A 6 -71.81 25.98 1.96
N ILE A 7 -71.02 25.34 1.06
CA ILE A 7 -69.96 24.41 1.45
C ILE A 7 -68.82 25.15 2.15
N TYR A 8 -68.43 26.33 1.68
CA TYR A 8 -67.38 27.10 2.36
C TYR A 8 -67.80 27.65 3.70
N THR A 9 -69.06 28.06 3.91
CA THR A 9 -69.56 28.49 5.22
C THR A 9 -69.61 27.33 6.22
N VAL A 10 -70.00 26.11 5.81
CA VAL A 10 -69.99 24.94 6.66
C VAL A 10 -68.56 24.53 7.07
N LEU A 11 -67.60 24.64 6.13
CA LEU A 11 -66.20 24.36 6.41
C LEU A 11 -65.57 25.34 7.41
N ILE A 12 -65.88 26.64 7.27
CA ILE A 12 -65.37 27.68 8.19
C ILE A 12 -65.98 27.53 9.59
N ILE A 13 -67.25 27.18 9.69
CA ILE A 13 -67.93 26.94 10.98
C ILE A 13 -67.34 25.66 11.64
N GLY A 14 -67.11 24.59 10.86
CA GLY A 14 -66.49 23.36 11.34
C GLY A 14 -65.07 23.57 11.85
N PHE A 15 -64.27 24.37 11.13
CA PHE A 15 -62.90 24.70 11.54
C PHE A 15 -62.87 25.60 12.77
N GLY A 16 -63.77 26.56 12.88
CA GLY A 16 -63.95 27.39 14.09
C GLY A 16 -64.33 26.56 15.33
N ALA A 17 -65.26 25.62 15.18
CA ALA A 17 -65.66 24.71 16.27
C ALA A 17 -64.48 23.80 16.74
N LEU A 18 -63.61 23.36 15.79
CA LEU A 18 -62.43 22.53 16.10
C LEU A 18 -61.36 23.32 16.85
N ILE A 19 -61.19 24.62 16.51
CA ILE A 19 -60.28 25.49 17.25
C ILE A 19 -60.76 25.75 18.68
N VAL A 20 -62.05 26.04 18.86
CA VAL A 20 -62.66 26.27 20.19
C VAL A 20 -62.62 25.01 21.02
N TYR A 21 -62.87 23.81 20.44
CA TYR A 21 -62.74 22.53 21.13
C TYR A 21 -61.30 22.29 21.62
N ARG A 22 -60.32 22.57 20.78
CA ARG A 22 -58.89 22.37 21.13
C ARG A 22 -58.38 23.35 22.19
N ILE A 23 -58.92 24.60 22.20
CA ILE A 23 -58.60 25.59 23.25
C ILE A 23 -59.25 25.21 24.58
N SER A 24 -60.45 24.66 24.55
CA SER A 24 -61.20 24.21 25.75
C SER A 24 -60.56 22.96 26.39
N GLU A 25 -59.98 22.07 25.60
CA GLU A 25 -59.29 20.87 26.11
C GLU A 25 -57.94 21.20 26.73
N ASN A 26 -57.23 22.17 26.16
CA ASN A 26 -55.95 22.64 26.66
C ASN A 26 -56.06 23.46 27.98
N SER A 27 -57.24 23.98 28.31
CA SER A 27 -57.47 24.69 29.57
C SER A 27 -57.81 23.77 30.77
N LYS A 28 -58.04 22.45 30.55
CA LYS A 28 -58.33 21.48 31.59
C LYS A 28 -57.10 20.81 32.23
N ILE A 29 -55.90 21.13 31.73
CA ILE A 29 -54.60 20.57 32.23
C ILE A 29 -53.94 21.52 33.25
N ALA A 30 -54.52 22.66 33.57
CA ALA A 30 -54.03 23.57 34.62
C ALA A 30 -54.81 23.30 35.93
N GLY A 31 -54.29 22.36 36.73
CA GLY A 31 -54.75 22.17 38.11
C GLY A 31 -54.40 23.34 39.02
N PRO A 32 -55.11 23.58 40.10
CA PRO A 32 -54.98 24.75 40.98
C PRO A 32 -53.68 24.68 41.81
N GLY A 33 -52.64 25.45 41.39
CA GLY A 33 -51.44 25.66 42.17
C GLY A 33 -51.64 26.73 43.22
N ASN A 34 -51.44 26.33 44.45
CA ASN A 34 -51.49 27.10 45.69
C ASN A 34 -50.53 28.28 45.70
N GLY A 35 -51.04 29.49 46.01
CA GLY A 35 -50.27 30.73 46.13
C GLY A 35 -49.27 30.71 47.29
N GLY A 36 -47.98 30.92 46.98
CA GLY A 36 -46.90 31.17 47.92
C GLY A 36 -46.14 32.41 47.54
N LYS A 37 -46.10 33.36 48.48
CA LYS A 37 -45.51 34.70 48.44
C LYS A 37 -44.04 34.77 48.05
N GLY A 38 -43.68 35.85 47.42
CA GLY A 38 -42.43 36.35 46.99
C GLY A 38 -41.18 36.04 47.79
N GLY A 39 -40.11 35.75 47.06
CA GLY A 39 -38.72 35.74 47.52
C GLY A 39 -37.87 36.13 46.33
N GLY A 40 -36.99 37.09 46.51
CA GLY A 40 -36.16 37.74 45.55
C GLY A 40 -35.15 36.87 44.80
N PRO A 41 -34.33 37.41 43.88
CA PRO A 41 -33.42 36.64 43.07
C PRO A 41 -32.23 36.12 43.89
N GLY A 42 -32.47 34.97 44.57
CA GLY A 42 -31.43 34.20 45.26
C GLY A 42 -31.01 33.06 44.37
N GLY A 43 -29.68 32.93 44.24
CA GLY A 43 -29.00 32.00 43.35
C GLY A 43 -29.58 30.60 43.33
N ALA A 44 -29.92 30.11 42.14
CA ALA A 44 -30.24 28.70 41.93
C ALA A 44 -29.07 27.84 42.44
N ASP A 45 -29.32 27.14 43.53
CA ASP A 45 -28.38 26.13 44.03
C ASP A 45 -28.29 25.02 42.95
N GLN A 46 -27.36 25.22 42.05
CA GLN A 46 -27.16 24.31 40.92
C GLN A 46 -26.63 22.99 41.51
N ARG A 47 -27.50 22.02 41.56
CA ARG A 47 -27.11 20.64 41.89
C ARG A 47 -25.94 20.28 40.91
N PRO A 48 -24.84 19.71 41.46
CA PRO A 48 -23.72 19.36 40.62
C PRO A 48 -24.16 18.39 39.50
N MET A 49 -23.86 18.73 38.26
CA MET A 49 -24.18 17.87 37.12
C MET A 49 -23.19 16.71 37.09
N ASN A 50 -23.69 15.47 37.01
CA ASN A 50 -22.84 14.31 36.87
C ASN A 50 -22.32 14.25 35.43
N VAL A 51 -21.01 14.23 35.25
CA VAL A 51 -20.32 14.20 33.97
C VAL A 51 -19.19 13.19 33.99
N ASN A 52 -18.92 12.57 32.89
CA ASN A 52 -17.70 11.76 32.74
C ASN A 52 -16.55 12.62 32.31
N GLY A 53 -15.38 12.31 32.81
CA GLY A 53 -14.14 13.01 32.45
C GLY A 53 -12.98 12.04 32.29
N ILE A 54 -12.00 12.45 31.51
CA ILE A 54 -10.75 11.71 31.27
C ILE A 54 -9.59 12.60 31.71
N VAL A 55 -8.71 12.05 32.52
CA VAL A 55 -7.45 12.71 32.87
C VAL A 55 -6.51 12.64 31.66
N VAL A 56 -6.07 13.79 31.24
CA VAL A 56 -5.13 13.94 30.10
C VAL A 56 -3.74 13.49 30.53
N SER A 57 -3.20 12.51 29.84
CA SER A 57 -1.81 12.05 30.02
C SER A 57 -1.08 12.10 28.69
N PRO A 58 0.21 12.46 28.67
CA PRO A 58 1.03 12.34 27.49
C PRO A 58 1.09 10.89 27.02
N VAL A 59 0.96 10.67 25.73
CA VAL A 59 1.08 9.36 25.09
C VAL A 59 1.91 9.49 23.82
N SER A 60 2.63 8.44 23.46
CA SER A 60 3.27 8.39 22.15
C SER A 60 2.21 8.24 21.07
N PHE A 61 2.17 9.16 20.14
CA PHE A 61 1.25 9.16 19.01
C PHE A 61 2.03 9.11 17.71
N GLU A 62 1.83 8.05 16.95
CA GLU A 62 2.37 7.92 15.60
C GLU A 62 1.38 8.50 14.60
N ASN A 63 1.74 9.63 14.02
CA ASN A 63 0.99 10.19 12.91
C ASN A 63 1.37 9.42 11.64
N SER A 64 0.48 8.61 11.14
CA SER A 64 0.68 7.81 9.93
C SER A 64 -0.22 8.26 8.78
N LEU A 65 0.28 8.14 7.57
CA LEU A 65 -0.47 8.33 6.33
C LEU A 65 -0.87 6.97 5.77
N THR A 66 -2.15 6.73 5.62
CA THR A 66 -2.64 5.54 4.91
C THR A 66 -2.69 5.83 3.42
N VAL A 67 -2.01 4.98 2.63
CA VAL A 67 -2.03 5.01 1.16
C VAL A 67 -2.24 3.60 0.63
N THR A 68 -2.73 3.50 -0.59
CA THR A 68 -2.83 2.23 -1.30
C THR A 68 -1.65 2.03 -2.23
N GLY A 69 -1.27 0.79 -2.45
CA GLY A 69 -0.23 0.40 -3.38
C GLY A 69 -0.48 -0.97 -3.99
N SER A 70 0.45 -1.43 -4.82
CA SER A 70 0.45 -2.76 -5.42
C SER A 70 1.64 -3.58 -4.92
N ILE A 71 1.42 -4.87 -4.81
CA ILE A 71 2.50 -5.83 -4.61
C ILE A 71 2.98 -6.28 -5.98
N ASP A 72 4.25 -6.11 -6.24
CA ASP A 72 4.90 -6.50 -7.48
C ASP A 72 5.90 -7.62 -7.21
N ALA A 73 6.16 -8.44 -8.22
CA ALA A 73 7.22 -9.42 -8.17
C ALA A 73 8.60 -8.72 -8.02
N ASN A 74 9.57 -9.41 -7.42
CA ASN A 74 10.94 -8.90 -7.44
C ASN A 74 11.47 -8.81 -8.87
N GLU A 75 11.28 -9.89 -9.62
CA GLU A 75 11.58 -9.98 -11.04
C GLU A 75 10.50 -10.81 -11.73
N GLU A 76 10.11 -10.41 -12.91
CA GLU A 76 9.18 -11.14 -13.77
C GLU A 76 9.70 -11.09 -15.19
N VAL A 77 9.73 -12.26 -15.84
CA VAL A 77 10.15 -12.37 -17.23
C VAL A 77 9.29 -13.39 -17.96
N ARG A 78 8.93 -13.06 -19.18
CA ARG A 78 8.34 -14.01 -20.13
C ARG A 78 9.47 -14.79 -20.79
N ILE A 79 9.52 -16.08 -20.54
CA ILE A 79 10.46 -17.00 -21.19
C ILE A 79 9.99 -17.24 -22.61
N ILE A 80 10.85 -16.93 -23.58
CA ILE A 80 10.57 -17.04 -25.02
C ILE A 80 11.65 -17.92 -25.68
N SER A 81 11.34 -18.43 -26.88
CA SER A 81 12.36 -19.05 -27.73
C SER A 81 13.19 -17.98 -28.47
N GLU A 82 14.49 -18.21 -28.59
CA GLU A 82 15.39 -17.40 -29.42
C GLU A 82 15.60 -17.98 -30.81
N VAL A 83 15.25 -19.27 -31.00
CA VAL A 83 15.45 -20.02 -32.23
C VAL A 83 14.20 -20.75 -32.64
N SER A 84 14.09 -21.05 -33.94
CA SER A 84 13.04 -21.91 -34.47
C SER A 84 13.42 -23.38 -34.32
N GLY A 85 12.44 -24.24 -34.09
CA GLY A 85 12.65 -25.69 -34.07
C GLY A 85 11.56 -26.43 -33.30
N ILE A 86 11.63 -27.77 -33.28
CA ILE A 86 10.70 -28.63 -32.57
C ILE A 86 11.15 -28.80 -31.13
N ILE A 87 10.23 -28.68 -30.19
CA ILE A 87 10.47 -28.95 -28.76
C ILE A 87 10.73 -30.44 -28.56
N LYS A 88 11.94 -30.78 -28.16
CA LYS A 88 12.38 -32.15 -27.86
C LYS A 88 12.03 -32.58 -26.44
N GLY A 89 11.98 -31.63 -25.51
CA GLY A 89 11.61 -31.94 -24.14
C GLY A 89 11.37 -30.67 -23.30
N ILE A 90 10.50 -30.81 -22.29
CA ILE A 90 10.19 -29.83 -21.28
C ILE A 90 10.57 -30.39 -19.92
N TYR A 91 11.37 -29.67 -19.14
CA TYR A 91 12.04 -30.14 -17.93
C TYR A 91 11.57 -29.39 -16.67
N PHE A 92 10.33 -28.91 -16.67
CA PHE A 92 9.71 -28.27 -15.52
C PHE A 92 8.25 -28.71 -15.38
N ASN A 93 7.72 -28.62 -14.17
CA ASN A 93 6.30 -28.75 -13.90
C ASN A 93 5.70 -27.36 -13.71
N GLU A 94 4.48 -27.14 -14.22
CA GLU A 94 3.74 -25.89 -14.05
C GLU A 94 3.57 -25.56 -12.56
N GLY A 95 3.78 -24.29 -12.18
CA GLY A 95 3.70 -23.82 -10.81
C GLY A 95 4.85 -24.26 -9.90
N SER A 96 5.85 -25.00 -10.39
CA SER A 96 7.00 -25.42 -9.58
C SER A 96 8.04 -24.32 -9.42
N ASN A 97 8.94 -24.50 -8.43
CA ASN A 97 10.10 -23.63 -8.27
C ASN A 97 11.25 -24.16 -9.14
N VAL A 98 11.92 -23.23 -9.83
CA VAL A 98 13.09 -23.47 -10.65
C VAL A 98 14.29 -22.66 -10.15
N ARG A 99 15.50 -23.15 -10.41
CA ARG A 99 16.75 -22.47 -10.04
C ARG A 99 17.33 -21.74 -11.27
N ARG A 100 18.08 -20.68 -11.00
CA ARG A 100 18.85 -20.00 -12.05
C ARG A 100 19.72 -21.00 -12.82
N GLY A 101 19.69 -20.92 -14.16
CA GLY A 101 20.43 -21.81 -15.05
C GLY A 101 19.80 -23.19 -15.28
N GLN A 102 18.70 -23.52 -14.59
CA GLN A 102 17.97 -24.77 -14.83
C GLN A 102 17.42 -24.77 -16.25
N THR A 103 17.65 -25.85 -16.97
CA THR A 103 17.06 -26.08 -18.29
C THR A 103 15.55 -26.22 -18.17
N LEU A 104 14.83 -25.42 -18.93
CA LEU A 104 13.35 -25.43 -18.98
C LEU A 104 12.85 -26.18 -20.20
N VAL A 105 13.42 -25.86 -21.37
CA VAL A 105 13.04 -26.46 -22.64
C VAL A 105 14.27 -26.76 -23.47
N LYS A 106 14.22 -27.88 -24.18
CA LYS A 106 15.21 -28.26 -25.18
C LYS A 106 14.54 -28.28 -26.55
N ILE A 107 15.07 -27.50 -27.48
CA ILE A 107 14.71 -27.51 -28.90
C ILE A 107 15.64 -28.45 -29.62
N ASP A 108 15.17 -29.11 -30.68
CA ASP A 108 15.99 -30.02 -31.46
C ASP A 108 17.19 -29.32 -32.10
N ASP A 109 18.35 -29.82 -31.80
CA ASP A 109 19.65 -29.34 -32.24
C ASP A 109 20.43 -30.31 -33.12
N SER A 110 19.74 -31.34 -33.61
CA SER A 110 20.37 -32.44 -34.36
C SER A 110 21.14 -31.95 -35.59
N GLU A 111 20.52 -31.06 -36.36
CA GLU A 111 21.14 -30.43 -37.54
C GLU A 111 22.34 -29.58 -37.16
N LEU A 112 22.21 -28.74 -36.16
CA LEU A 112 23.31 -27.86 -35.67
C LEU A 112 24.46 -28.70 -35.13
N ARG A 113 24.22 -29.85 -34.50
CA ARG A 113 25.28 -30.77 -34.06
C ARG A 113 26.02 -31.39 -35.23
N ALA A 114 25.31 -31.76 -36.30
CA ALA A 114 25.97 -32.25 -37.52
C ALA A 114 26.82 -31.17 -38.18
N GLN A 115 26.31 -29.94 -38.24
CA GLN A 115 27.07 -28.77 -38.74
C GLN A 115 28.29 -28.48 -37.86
N LEU A 116 28.18 -28.60 -36.54
CA LEU A 116 29.30 -28.43 -35.63
C LEU A 116 30.39 -29.50 -35.85
N ALA A 117 29.96 -30.75 -36.04
CA ALA A 117 30.91 -31.84 -36.32
C ALA A 117 31.71 -31.56 -37.61
N GLN A 118 31.06 -31.10 -38.68
CA GLN A 118 31.71 -30.69 -39.90
C GLN A 118 32.67 -29.51 -39.70
N ALA A 119 32.20 -28.46 -39.04
CA ALA A 119 33.02 -27.26 -38.77
C ALA A 119 34.21 -27.56 -37.84
N SER A 120 34.05 -28.44 -36.86
CA SER A 120 35.11 -28.87 -35.95
C SER A 120 36.19 -29.69 -36.65
N THR A 121 35.83 -30.54 -37.61
CA THR A 121 36.78 -31.28 -38.46
C THR A 121 37.59 -30.33 -39.31
N LYS A 122 36.94 -29.33 -39.93
CA LYS A 122 37.61 -28.27 -40.70
C LYS A 122 38.57 -27.43 -39.83
N GLN A 123 38.12 -27.09 -38.62
CA GLN A 123 38.96 -26.38 -37.64
C GLN A 123 40.20 -27.20 -37.26
N SER A 124 40.03 -28.52 -36.99
CA SER A 124 41.15 -29.38 -36.65
C SER A 124 42.19 -29.46 -37.80
N LEU A 125 41.73 -29.63 -39.07
CA LEU A 125 42.61 -29.63 -40.23
C LEU A 125 43.37 -28.31 -40.36
N ALA A 126 42.66 -27.18 -40.28
CA ALA A 126 43.29 -25.85 -40.36
C ALA A 126 44.28 -25.61 -39.23
N SER A 127 43.98 -26.09 -38.00
CA SER A 127 44.90 -26.01 -36.85
C SER A 127 46.20 -26.79 -37.09
N GLU A 128 46.08 -28.00 -37.68
CA GLU A 128 47.28 -28.80 -38.03
C GLU A 128 48.09 -28.16 -39.14
N ASN A 129 47.43 -27.57 -40.14
CA ASN A 129 48.11 -26.82 -41.22
C ASN A 129 48.85 -25.60 -40.68
N GLU A 130 48.22 -24.81 -39.81
CA GLU A 130 48.82 -23.66 -39.14
C GLU A 130 50.02 -24.09 -38.29
N ARG A 131 49.90 -25.16 -37.51
CA ARG A 131 50.99 -25.70 -36.70
C ARG A 131 52.17 -26.14 -37.55
N ARG A 132 51.94 -26.82 -38.68
CA ARG A 132 52.99 -27.20 -39.64
C ARG A 132 53.63 -25.98 -40.27
N ALA A 133 52.86 -25.02 -40.75
CA ALA A 133 53.35 -23.78 -41.33
C ALA A 133 54.21 -22.99 -40.34
N ARG A 134 53.83 -22.92 -39.07
CA ARG A 134 54.57 -22.27 -38.00
C ARG A 134 55.97 -22.93 -37.83
N LEU A 135 55.99 -24.25 -37.81
CA LEU A 135 57.28 -25.00 -37.69
C LEU A 135 58.19 -24.83 -38.90
N LEU A 136 57.62 -24.76 -40.11
CA LEU A 136 58.37 -24.52 -41.36
C LEU A 136 58.89 -23.08 -41.43
N LEU A 137 58.08 -22.10 -41.00
CA LEU A 137 58.53 -20.70 -40.93
C LEU A 137 59.68 -20.51 -39.92
N GLN A 138 59.63 -21.20 -38.77
CA GLN A 138 60.75 -21.20 -37.80
C GLN A 138 62.06 -21.79 -38.34
N LYS A 139 61.95 -22.67 -39.36
CA LYS A 139 63.11 -23.23 -40.10
C LYS A 139 63.40 -22.46 -41.39
N GLU A 140 62.80 -21.30 -41.64
CA GLU A 140 62.91 -20.49 -42.83
C GLU A 140 62.57 -21.26 -44.15
N ALA A 141 61.75 -22.30 -44.03
CA ALA A 141 61.37 -23.17 -45.15
C ALA A 141 60.11 -22.70 -45.92
N ILE A 142 59.42 -21.72 -45.41
CA ILE A 142 58.23 -21.06 -46.06
C ILE A 142 58.29 -19.56 -45.80
N SER A 143 57.51 -18.81 -46.64
CA SER A 143 57.39 -17.37 -46.50
C SER A 143 56.48 -17.01 -45.30
N ARG A 144 56.61 -15.81 -44.80
CA ARG A 144 55.73 -15.27 -43.80
C ARG A 144 54.25 -15.17 -44.28
N GLU A 145 54.11 -14.83 -45.58
CA GLU A 145 52.78 -14.77 -46.19
C GLU A 145 52.04 -16.11 -46.18
N GLU A 146 52.77 -17.23 -46.52
CA GLU A 146 52.19 -18.59 -46.44
C GLU A 146 51.73 -18.98 -45.01
N TYR A 147 52.52 -18.60 -43.99
CA TYR A 147 52.13 -18.77 -42.61
C TYR A 147 50.89 -17.91 -42.26
N ASP A 148 50.89 -16.63 -42.68
CA ASP A 148 49.78 -15.72 -42.38
C ASP A 148 48.47 -16.21 -43.00
N ILE A 149 48.50 -16.82 -44.21
CA ILE A 149 47.36 -17.48 -44.85
C ILE A 149 46.87 -18.65 -44.02
N ALA A 150 47.76 -19.59 -43.64
CA ALA A 150 47.39 -20.74 -42.82
C ALA A 150 46.82 -20.32 -41.45
N SER A 151 47.36 -19.28 -40.84
CA SER A 151 46.88 -18.69 -39.59
C SER A 151 45.50 -18.05 -39.76
N ALA A 152 45.25 -17.36 -40.88
CA ALA A 152 43.93 -16.78 -41.19
C ALA A 152 42.86 -17.86 -41.39
N ASP A 153 43.19 -18.93 -42.11
CA ASP A 153 42.30 -20.08 -42.33
C ASP A 153 41.91 -20.75 -41.02
N PHE A 154 42.89 -20.96 -40.13
CA PHE A 154 42.58 -21.52 -38.79
C PHE A 154 41.66 -20.60 -37.97
N ARG A 155 41.94 -19.27 -37.97
CA ARG A 155 41.09 -18.32 -37.25
C ARG A 155 39.66 -18.32 -37.81
N THR A 156 39.50 -18.37 -39.13
CA THR A 156 38.19 -18.44 -39.80
C THR A 156 37.44 -19.72 -39.46
N ALA A 157 38.09 -20.89 -39.52
CA ALA A 157 37.49 -22.18 -39.17
C ALA A 157 37.08 -22.25 -37.68
N LYS A 158 37.93 -21.68 -36.81
CA LYS A 158 37.65 -21.57 -35.39
C LYS A 158 36.41 -20.67 -35.12
N ALA A 159 36.32 -19.52 -35.78
CA ALA A 159 35.18 -18.61 -35.66
C ALA A 159 33.89 -19.29 -36.13
N GLN A 160 33.91 -20.06 -37.22
CA GLN A 160 32.77 -20.81 -37.71
C GLN A 160 32.27 -21.85 -36.72
N SER A 161 33.16 -22.64 -36.10
CA SER A 161 32.75 -23.61 -35.08
C SER A 161 32.21 -22.94 -33.82
N GLN A 162 32.73 -21.78 -33.43
CA GLN A 162 32.20 -20.99 -32.31
C GLN A 162 30.80 -20.44 -32.61
N LEU A 163 30.51 -19.97 -33.82
CA LEU A 163 29.20 -19.50 -34.24
C LEU A 163 28.16 -20.61 -34.08
N ILE A 164 28.44 -21.82 -34.58
CA ILE A 164 27.52 -22.96 -34.47
C ILE A 164 27.31 -23.38 -33.02
N ARG A 165 28.34 -23.36 -32.18
CA ARG A 165 28.23 -23.61 -30.74
C ARG A 165 27.29 -22.62 -30.05
N ALA A 166 27.40 -21.33 -30.42
CA ALA A 166 26.49 -20.30 -29.90
C ALA A 166 25.02 -20.55 -30.32
N GLN A 167 24.82 -20.99 -31.58
CA GLN A 167 23.48 -21.36 -32.06
C GLN A 167 22.92 -22.58 -31.29
N ILE A 168 23.74 -23.62 -31.03
CA ILE A 168 23.36 -24.76 -30.19
C ILE A 168 23.02 -24.32 -28.77
N ALA A 169 23.79 -23.40 -28.18
CA ALA A 169 23.48 -22.90 -26.84
C ALA A 169 22.07 -22.26 -26.75
N LYS A 170 21.63 -21.59 -27.83
CA LYS A 170 20.29 -20.99 -27.89
C LYS A 170 19.14 -21.99 -28.00
N THR A 171 19.44 -23.27 -28.37
CA THR A 171 18.41 -24.34 -28.37
C THR A 171 18.06 -24.83 -26.97
N VAL A 172 18.81 -24.43 -25.96
CA VAL A 172 18.57 -24.75 -24.55
C VAL A 172 18.01 -23.50 -23.88
N VAL A 173 16.71 -23.48 -23.65
CA VAL A 173 16.06 -22.40 -22.91
C VAL A 173 16.20 -22.67 -21.43
N SER A 174 16.83 -21.75 -20.68
CA SER A 174 17.08 -21.89 -19.24
C SER A 174 16.51 -20.72 -18.45
N ALA A 175 16.30 -20.94 -17.15
CA ALA A 175 15.81 -19.91 -16.24
C ALA A 175 16.89 -18.84 -15.96
N PRO A 176 16.62 -17.54 -16.22
CA PRO A 176 17.59 -16.47 -15.98
C PRO A 176 17.82 -16.18 -14.48
N PHE A 177 16.82 -16.42 -13.66
CA PHE A 177 16.86 -16.30 -12.19
C PHE A 177 16.06 -17.43 -11.53
N SER A 178 16.20 -17.59 -10.22
CA SER A 178 15.42 -18.55 -9.45
C SER A 178 14.06 -17.98 -9.11
N GLY A 179 12.99 -18.75 -9.31
CA GLY A 179 11.64 -18.29 -9.08
C GLY A 179 10.60 -19.38 -9.30
N ARG A 180 9.34 -18.98 -9.30
CA ARG A 180 8.21 -19.87 -9.58
C ARG A 180 7.83 -19.74 -11.05
N ILE A 181 7.75 -20.89 -11.73
CA ILE A 181 7.36 -20.93 -13.13
C ILE A 181 5.83 -20.98 -13.25
N GLY A 182 5.29 -20.28 -14.24
CA GLY A 182 3.85 -20.25 -14.51
C GLY A 182 3.35 -21.44 -15.33
N LEU A 183 2.22 -21.23 -15.96
CA LEU A 183 1.64 -22.20 -16.91
C LEU A 183 2.45 -22.18 -18.20
N ARG A 184 2.59 -23.32 -18.85
CA ARG A 184 3.25 -23.46 -20.15
C ARG A 184 2.28 -23.11 -21.28
N SER A 185 2.78 -22.49 -22.31
CA SER A 185 2.02 -22.20 -23.54
C SER A 185 2.39 -23.11 -24.69
N VAL A 186 3.25 -24.12 -24.44
CA VAL A 186 3.80 -24.98 -25.48
C VAL A 186 3.81 -26.45 -25.06
N SER A 187 3.88 -27.36 -26.04
CA SER A 187 3.88 -28.80 -25.85
C SER A 187 5.11 -29.49 -26.48
N VAL A 188 5.49 -30.64 -25.97
CA VAL A 188 6.55 -31.47 -26.59
C VAL A 188 6.10 -31.89 -28.00
N GLY A 189 6.99 -31.74 -28.98
CA GLY A 189 6.70 -31.99 -30.39
C GLY A 189 6.17 -30.77 -31.14
N GLU A 190 5.89 -29.66 -30.46
CA GLU A 190 5.43 -28.41 -31.08
C GLU A 190 6.61 -27.68 -31.75
N TYR A 191 6.34 -27.05 -32.88
CA TYR A 191 7.28 -26.20 -33.59
C TYR A 191 7.20 -24.77 -33.05
N VAL A 192 8.27 -24.27 -32.48
CA VAL A 192 8.37 -22.91 -31.96
C VAL A 192 9.17 -22.00 -32.87
N THR A 193 8.88 -20.71 -32.80
CA THR A 193 9.57 -19.66 -33.54
C THR A 193 10.13 -18.61 -32.57
N PRO A 194 11.09 -17.77 -32.99
CA PRO A 194 11.60 -16.69 -32.18
C PRO A 194 10.48 -15.80 -31.63
N SER A 195 10.63 -15.36 -30.37
CA SER A 195 9.66 -14.55 -29.63
C SER A 195 8.37 -15.27 -29.22
N MET A 196 8.18 -16.53 -29.57
CA MET A 196 7.03 -17.33 -29.11
C MET A 196 7.12 -17.55 -27.59
N PRO A 197 6.07 -17.20 -26.81
CA PRO A 197 6.09 -17.37 -25.37
C PRO A 197 6.01 -18.86 -24.99
N ILE A 198 6.88 -19.25 -24.06
CA ILE A 198 6.93 -20.62 -23.52
C ILE A 198 6.21 -20.67 -22.17
N THR A 199 6.54 -19.76 -21.27
CA THR A 199 5.99 -19.65 -19.91
C THR A 199 6.40 -18.30 -19.29
N ASN A 200 5.83 -17.95 -18.13
CA ASN A 200 6.28 -16.84 -17.32
C ASN A 200 7.12 -17.36 -16.15
N LEU A 201 8.15 -16.65 -15.78
CA LEU A 201 8.96 -16.91 -14.58
C LEU A 201 8.89 -15.70 -13.65
N VAL A 202 8.54 -15.94 -12.39
CA VAL A 202 8.30 -14.88 -11.40
C VAL A 202 9.11 -15.15 -10.14
N SER A 203 9.89 -14.17 -9.70
CA SER A 203 10.58 -14.21 -8.41
C SER A 203 9.65 -13.63 -7.33
N LEU A 204 9.25 -14.48 -6.37
CA LEU A 204 8.27 -14.15 -5.34
C LEU A 204 8.89 -13.74 -4.00
N ASN A 205 10.20 -13.85 -3.84
CA ASN A 205 10.88 -13.51 -2.58
C ASN A 205 12.24 -12.86 -2.87
N PRO A 206 12.45 -11.62 -2.39
CA PRO A 206 11.47 -10.74 -1.76
C PRO A 206 10.40 -10.26 -2.77
N VAL A 207 9.31 -9.64 -2.29
CA VAL A 207 8.36 -8.89 -3.14
C VAL A 207 8.66 -7.40 -3.04
N LYS A 208 8.22 -6.66 -4.07
CA LYS A 208 8.25 -5.20 -4.11
C LYS A 208 6.86 -4.66 -3.84
N ILE A 209 6.79 -3.54 -3.15
CA ILE A 209 5.54 -2.79 -2.93
C ILE A 209 5.73 -1.43 -3.58
N THR A 210 4.91 -1.13 -4.57
CA THR A 210 4.91 0.16 -5.25
C THR A 210 3.72 0.98 -4.78
N PHE A 211 3.96 2.20 -4.32
CA PHE A 211 2.92 3.09 -3.81
C PHE A 211 3.28 4.55 -4.06
N SER A 212 2.29 5.43 -3.97
CA SER A 212 2.46 6.85 -4.23
C SER A 212 2.07 7.67 -3.01
N VAL A 213 2.87 8.68 -2.70
CA VAL A 213 2.70 9.59 -1.57
C VAL A 213 2.47 11.00 -2.10
N PRO A 214 1.47 11.76 -1.59
CA PRO A 214 1.26 13.15 -1.99
C PRO A 214 2.48 14.03 -1.76
N GLU A 215 2.75 14.98 -2.66
CA GLU A 215 3.90 15.89 -2.68
C GLU A 215 4.16 16.54 -1.32
N LYS A 216 3.12 16.96 -0.60
CA LYS A 216 3.22 17.61 0.72
C LYS A 216 3.93 16.77 1.80
N TYR A 217 4.04 15.46 1.58
CA TYR A 217 4.72 14.54 2.49
C TYR A 217 6.06 14.03 1.95
N SER A 218 6.46 14.44 0.75
CA SER A 218 7.69 13.96 0.08
C SER A 218 8.94 14.15 0.93
N GLY A 219 9.07 15.29 1.61
CA GLY A 219 10.21 15.57 2.49
C GLY A 219 10.24 14.80 3.82
N LYS A 220 9.21 13.98 4.10
CA LYS A 220 9.13 13.20 5.35
C LYS A 220 9.45 11.72 5.15
N VAL A 221 9.64 11.29 3.91
CA VAL A 221 9.93 9.89 3.58
C VAL A 221 11.32 9.79 2.98
N ASN A 222 12.13 8.92 3.55
CA ASN A 222 13.50 8.67 3.12
C ASN A 222 13.69 7.19 2.77
N GLU A 223 14.74 6.90 2.01
CA GLU A 223 15.21 5.52 1.89
C GLU A 223 15.52 4.94 3.26
N GLY A 224 15.19 3.67 3.45
CA GLY A 224 15.30 2.99 4.74
C GLY A 224 14.07 3.09 5.64
N THR A 225 13.11 3.97 5.35
CA THR A 225 11.85 4.07 6.11
C THR A 225 11.14 2.71 6.12
N VAL A 226 10.78 2.25 7.32
CA VAL A 226 9.98 1.04 7.50
C VAL A 226 8.51 1.41 7.46
N ILE A 227 7.74 0.69 6.67
CA ILE A 227 6.30 0.85 6.52
C ILE A 227 5.60 -0.43 6.97
N ASP A 228 4.44 -0.28 7.53
CA ASP A 228 3.53 -1.40 7.79
C ASP A 228 2.49 -1.48 6.67
N PHE A 229 2.16 -2.70 6.24
CA PHE A 229 1.14 -2.88 5.23
C PHE A 229 0.33 -4.15 5.46
N SER A 230 -0.90 -4.13 4.99
CA SER A 230 -1.80 -5.29 4.96
C SER A 230 -2.30 -5.54 3.54
N VAL A 231 -2.66 -6.78 3.26
CA VAL A 231 -3.21 -7.20 1.97
C VAL A 231 -4.72 -7.36 2.10
N ALA A 232 -5.46 -7.03 1.05
CA ALA A 232 -6.91 -7.22 1.03
C ALA A 232 -7.29 -8.67 1.37
N GLY A 233 -8.23 -8.84 2.31
CA GLY A 233 -8.66 -10.17 2.79
C GLY A 233 -7.80 -10.79 3.88
N SER A 234 -6.73 -10.11 4.35
CA SER A 234 -5.90 -10.55 5.48
C SER A 234 -5.87 -9.51 6.59
N THR A 235 -5.95 -9.95 7.84
CA THR A 235 -5.74 -9.10 9.02
C THR A 235 -4.27 -9.03 9.44
N GLN A 236 -3.41 -9.79 8.77
CA GLN A 236 -1.98 -9.82 9.07
C GLN A 236 -1.30 -8.56 8.58
N VAL A 237 -0.51 -7.93 9.45
CA VAL A 237 0.33 -6.78 9.14
C VAL A 237 1.73 -7.26 8.82
N TYR A 238 2.26 -6.80 7.70
CA TYR A 238 3.61 -7.08 7.22
C TYR A 238 4.45 -5.81 7.28
N LYS A 239 5.75 -5.97 7.36
CA LYS A 239 6.71 -4.86 7.32
C LYS A 239 7.45 -4.84 5.99
N ALA A 240 7.63 -3.64 5.45
CA ALA A 240 8.46 -3.43 4.27
C ALA A 240 9.42 -2.25 4.50
N ARG A 241 10.53 -2.25 3.78
CA ARG A 241 11.51 -1.17 3.85
C ARG A 241 11.59 -0.44 2.50
N VAL A 242 11.43 0.86 2.52
CA VAL A 242 11.62 1.72 1.34
C VAL A 242 13.07 1.63 0.90
N TYR A 243 13.31 1.29 -0.37
CA TYR A 243 14.64 1.18 -0.94
C TYR A 243 14.88 2.11 -2.14
N ALA A 244 13.82 2.64 -2.72
CA ALA A 244 13.92 3.57 -3.83
C ALA A 244 12.78 4.57 -3.82
N ILE A 245 13.10 5.79 -4.18
CA ILE A 245 12.17 6.92 -4.32
C ILE A 245 12.37 7.48 -5.72
N GLU A 246 11.29 7.62 -6.49
CA GLU A 246 11.36 8.22 -7.82
C GLU A 246 11.82 9.69 -7.69
N PRO A 247 12.86 10.13 -8.42
CA PRO A 247 13.41 11.49 -8.26
C PRO A 247 12.51 12.58 -8.86
N ARG A 248 11.33 12.23 -9.35
CA ARG A 248 10.39 13.11 -10.02
C ARG A 248 8.98 12.95 -9.43
N ILE A 249 8.31 14.08 -9.19
CA ILE A 249 6.89 14.10 -8.85
C ILE A 249 6.08 13.94 -10.15
N GLU A 250 5.11 13.03 -10.12
CA GLU A 250 4.15 12.86 -11.20
C GLU A 250 3.21 14.08 -11.25
N ALA A 251 3.31 14.84 -12.34
CA ALA A 251 2.60 16.13 -12.45
C ALA A 251 1.07 15.99 -12.49
N ALA A 252 0.57 14.89 -13.06
CA ALA A 252 -0.87 14.66 -13.21
C ALA A 252 -1.55 14.38 -11.86
N THR A 253 -0.88 13.64 -10.98
CA THR A 253 -1.43 13.20 -9.68
C THR A 253 -0.86 13.95 -8.49
N ARG A 254 0.18 14.76 -8.68
CA ARG A 254 0.94 15.44 -7.62
C ARG A 254 1.42 14.48 -6.54
N THR A 255 1.93 13.32 -6.96
CA THR A 255 2.44 12.29 -6.07
C THR A 255 3.88 11.92 -6.39
N LEU A 256 4.58 11.46 -5.37
CA LEU A 256 5.91 10.87 -5.43
C LEU A 256 5.76 9.35 -5.34
N GLN A 257 6.31 8.62 -6.31
CA GLN A 257 6.28 7.17 -6.30
C GLN A 257 7.44 6.60 -5.50
N LEU A 258 7.13 5.59 -4.66
CA LEU A 258 8.09 4.90 -3.82
C LEU A 258 8.00 3.40 -4.04
N ARG A 259 9.14 2.74 -3.78
CA ARG A 259 9.21 1.28 -3.76
C ARG A 259 9.79 0.79 -2.45
N ALA A 260 9.08 -0.12 -1.82
CA ALA A 260 9.54 -0.83 -0.64
C ALA A 260 9.74 -2.31 -0.97
N ARG A 261 10.54 -3.00 -0.14
CA ARG A 261 10.81 -4.43 -0.25
C ARG A 261 10.34 -5.14 1.01
N ALA A 262 9.65 -6.26 0.83
CA ALA A 262 9.22 -7.13 1.92
C ALA A 262 9.63 -8.58 1.66
N ASP A 263 10.00 -9.29 2.71
CA ASP A 263 10.30 -10.72 2.64
C ASP A 263 9.00 -11.53 2.49
N ASN A 264 9.03 -12.55 1.65
CA ASN A 264 7.89 -13.41 1.35
C ASN A 264 8.30 -14.89 1.30
N PRO A 265 8.87 -15.44 2.39
CA PRO A 265 9.41 -16.80 2.39
C PRO A 265 8.33 -17.87 2.13
N ASN A 266 7.10 -17.62 2.56
CA ASN A 266 5.98 -18.55 2.45
C ASN A 266 5.13 -18.32 1.17
N GLY A 267 5.45 -17.32 0.36
CA GLY A 267 4.72 -17.01 -0.88
C GLY A 267 3.28 -16.52 -0.66
N LEU A 268 2.96 -16.02 0.54
CA LEU A 268 1.61 -15.52 0.88
C LEU A 268 1.29 -14.17 0.21
N LEU A 269 2.33 -13.38 -0.03
CA LEU A 269 2.19 -12.12 -0.75
C LEU A 269 2.22 -12.41 -2.25
N VAL A 270 1.07 -12.28 -2.89
CA VAL A 270 0.92 -12.59 -4.32
C VAL A 270 1.05 -11.31 -5.14
N PRO A 271 1.97 -11.25 -6.12
CA PRO A 271 2.05 -10.13 -7.04
C PRO A 271 0.72 -9.84 -7.75
N GLY A 272 0.41 -8.58 -7.97
CA GLY A 272 -0.87 -8.09 -8.47
C GLY A 272 -1.90 -7.79 -7.38
N SER A 273 -1.65 -8.16 -6.12
CA SER A 273 -2.54 -7.83 -5.00
C SER A 273 -2.40 -6.37 -4.58
N PHE A 274 -3.51 -5.78 -4.10
CA PHE A 274 -3.49 -4.46 -3.48
C PHE A 274 -2.98 -4.53 -2.05
N ALA A 275 -2.21 -3.53 -1.68
CA ALA A 275 -1.71 -3.34 -0.32
C ALA A 275 -2.25 -2.03 0.28
N ASN A 276 -2.74 -2.09 1.52
CA ASN A 276 -3.02 -0.90 2.34
C ASN A 276 -1.79 -0.62 3.19
N ILE A 277 -1.16 0.52 2.98
CA ILE A 277 0.13 0.89 3.54
C ILE A 277 -0.07 1.96 4.59
N SER A 278 0.47 1.75 5.77
CA SER A 278 0.60 2.76 6.82
C SER A 278 2.03 3.28 6.84
N LEU A 279 2.19 4.52 6.40
CA LEU A 279 3.47 5.20 6.33
C LEU A 279 3.63 6.09 7.56
N PRO A 280 4.59 5.82 8.47
CA PRO A 280 4.85 6.70 9.61
C PRO A 280 5.43 8.03 9.11
N LEU A 281 4.81 9.16 9.52
CA LEU A 281 5.25 10.51 9.15
C LEU A 281 6.04 11.17 10.26
N THR A 282 5.53 11.10 11.50
CA THR A 282 6.11 11.73 12.68
C THR A 282 5.60 11.03 13.93
N THR A 283 6.49 10.73 14.84
CA THR A 283 6.15 10.27 16.19
C THR A 283 6.21 11.48 17.13
N ILE A 284 5.12 11.72 17.88
CA ILE A 284 5.03 12.76 18.91
C ILE A 284 4.98 12.03 20.25
N GLU A 285 6.05 12.08 21.02
CA GLU A 285 6.17 11.30 22.26
C GLU A 285 5.26 11.82 23.38
N ASP A 286 5.03 13.14 23.44
CA ASP A 286 4.21 13.79 24.45
C ASP A 286 2.86 14.30 23.88
N ALA A 287 2.22 13.49 23.05
CA ALA A 287 0.95 13.86 22.42
C ALA A 287 -0.19 13.87 23.45
N ILE A 288 -0.99 14.93 23.42
CA ILE A 288 -2.24 15.02 24.17
C ILE A 288 -3.38 14.60 23.24
N LEU A 289 -3.96 13.43 23.50
CA LEU A 289 -5.13 12.92 22.79
C LEU A 289 -6.36 13.00 23.67
N ILE A 290 -7.46 13.49 23.12
CA ILE A 290 -8.76 13.48 23.80
C ILE A 290 -9.83 12.85 22.90
N PRO A 291 -10.88 12.25 23.47
CA PRO A 291 -11.99 11.74 22.67
C PRO A 291 -12.65 12.85 21.85
N THR A 292 -13.01 12.51 20.62
CA THR A 292 -13.61 13.48 19.69
C THR A 292 -14.91 14.08 20.23
N GLU A 293 -15.64 13.32 21.06
CA GLU A 293 -16.88 13.74 21.71
C GLU A 293 -16.72 14.86 22.73
N ALA A 294 -15.48 15.09 23.24
CA ALA A 294 -15.18 16.15 24.20
C ALA A 294 -15.04 17.54 23.53
N ILE A 295 -14.97 17.63 22.21
CA ILE A 295 -14.73 18.88 21.50
C ILE A 295 -16.04 19.53 21.08
N ILE A 296 -16.14 20.83 21.40
CA ILE A 296 -17.25 21.68 21.00
C ILE A 296 -16.76 22.69 19.98
N PRO A 297 -17.26 22.64 18.73
CA PRO A 297 -16.98 23.65 17.74
C PRO A 297 -17.70 24.97 18.10
N VAL A 298 -16.99 26.08 18.00
CA VAL A 298 -17.50 27.45 18.20
C VAL A 298 -17.09 28.34 17.05
N GLN A 299 -17.67 29.53 16.95
CA GLN A 299 -17.39 30.45 15.82
C GLN A 299 -15.88 30.75 15.68
N ASP A 300 -15.20 30.94 16.79
CA ASP A 300 -13.77 31.32 16.82
C ASP A 300 -12.81 30.13 16.98
N GLY A 301 -13.27 28.88 16.76
CA GLY A 301 -12.39 27.73 16.88
C GLY A 301 -13.04 26.50 17.53
N LYS A 302 -12.31 25.89 18.45
CA LYS A 302 -12.77 24.69 19.19
C LYS A 302 -12.50 24.90 20.68
N LYS A 303 -13.45 24.49 21.51
CA LYS A 303 -13.30 24.50 22.96
C LYS A 303 -13.56 23.14 23.56
N VAL A 304 -13.05 22.93 24.75
CA VAL A 304 -13.32 21.79 25.62
C VAL A 304 -13.67 22.31 27.02
N PHE A 305 -14.37 21.49 27.79
CA PHE A 305 -14.53 21.76 29.22
C PHE A 305 -13.51 20.95 30.02
N VAL A 306 -12.83 21.61 30.91
CA VAL A 306 -11.98 20.96 31.94
C VAL A 306 -12.59 21.20 33.31
N THR A 307 -12.38 20.28 34.25
CA THR A 307 -12.78 20.51 35.62
C THR A 307 -11.66 21.17 36.40
N ASP A 308 -12.01 22.23 37.10
CA ASP A 308 -11.15 22.91 38.06
C ASP A 308 -11.90 23.06 39.39
N SER A 309 -11.41 22.37 40.44
CA SER A 309 -12.00 22.41 41.79
C SER A 309 -13.51 22.13 41.81
N GLY A 310 -13.98 21.18 40.98
CA GLY A 310 -15.40 20.78 40.91
C GLY A 310 -16.28 21.75 40.10
N LYS A 311 -15.69 22.66 39.33
CA LYS A 311 -16.38 23.55 38.40
C LYS A 311 -15.90 23.30 36.98
N ALA A 312 -16.77 23.44 35.99
CA ALA A 312 -16.44 23.37 34.59
C ALA A 312 -15.79 24.72 34.14
N ARG A 313 -14.65 24.64 33.49
CA ARG A 313 -13.94 25.76 32.89
C ARG A 313 -13.78 25.54 31.39
N GLU A 314 -14.12 26.56 30.60
CA GLU A 314 -13.93 26.54 29.16
C GLU A 314 -12.45 26.77 28.81
N VAL A 315 -11.92 25.95 27.90
CA VAL A 315 -10.55 26.10 27.41
C VAL A 315 -10.57 26.03 25.89
N MET A 316 -10.08 27.07 25.24
CA MET A 316 -9.87 27.05 23.77
C MET A 316 -8.70 26.15 23.44
N VAL A 317 -8.88 25.28 22.46
CA VAL A 317 -7.88 24.31 22.05
C VAL A 317 -7.61 24.38 20.56
N GLN A 318 -6.34 24.16 20.20
CA GLN A 318 -5.96 23.92 18.82
C GLN A 318 -5.81 22.42 18.60
N THR A 319 -6.31 21.95 17.48
CA THR A 319 -6.31 20.54 17.15
C THR A 319 -5.56 20.30 15.83
N SER A 320 -4.94 19.14 15.70
CA SER A 320 -4.27 18.72 14.48
C SER A 320 -4.94 17.46 13.91
N THR A 321 -4.26 16.34 13.93
CA THR A 321 -4.72 15.07 13.35
C THR A 321 -5.86 14.46 14.17
N ARG A 322 -6.86 13.92 13.48
CA ARG A 322 -7.99 13.21 14.07
C ARG A 322 -7.92 11.73 13.68
N THR A 323 -8.08 10.86 14.65
CA THR A 323 -8.32 9.43 14.46
C THR A 323 -9.82 9.13 14.49
N GLU A 324 -10.22 7.88 14.39
CA GLU A 324 -11.63 7.49 14.49
C GLU A 324 -12.25 7.84 15.84
N LYS A 325 -11.49 7.78 16.93
CA LYS A 325 -11.98 7.95 18.31
C LYS A 325 -11.44 9.18 19.02
N GLU A 326 -10.23 9.61 18.69
CA GLU A 326 -9.49 10.64 19.40
C GLU A 326 -8.98 11.74 18.45
N ILE A 327 -8.69 12.90 19.02
CA ILE A 327 -8.11 14.02 18.30
C ILE A 327 -6.87 14.55 19.05
N LEU A 328 -5.83 14.87 18.28
CA LEU A 328 -4.59 15.42 18.79
C LEU A 328 -4.75 16.91 19.11
N ILE A 329 -4.48 17.27 20.34
CA ILE A 329 -4.44 18.65 20.81
C ILE A 329 -3.00 19.17 20.72
N THR A 330 -2.82 20.29 20.04
CA THR A 330 -1.51 20.94 19.86
C THR A 330 -1.28 22.08 20.86
N SER A 331 -2.35 22.69 21.35
CA SER A 331 -2.26 23.72 22.40
C SER A 331 -3.59 23.87 23.14
N GLY A 332 -3.51 24.40 24.37
CA GLY A 332 -4.67 24.70 25.21
C GLY A 332 -4.84 23.78 26.42
N LEU A 333 -4.34 22.54 26.38
CA LEU A 333 -4.41 21.59 27.51
C LEU A 333 -3.02 21.27 28.04
N LYS A 334 -2.98 20.88 29.32
CA LYS A 334 -1.77 20.40 30.01
C LYS A 334 -1.97 18.97 30.49
N ALA A 335 -0.86 18.25 30.64
CA ALA A 335 -0.86 16.97 31.31
C ALA A 335 -1.42 17.10 32.72
N GLY A 336 -2.37 16.21 33.10
CA GLY A 336 -3.06 16.25 34.40
C GLY A 336 -4.42 16.96 34.35
N ASP A 337 -4.75 17.72 33.32
CA ASP A 337 -6.09 18.30 33.15
C ASP A 337 -7.15 17.19 33.03
N THR A 338 -8.31 17.38 33.64
CA THR A 338 -9.43 16.46 33.48
C THR A 338 -10.43 17.06 32.51
N VAL A 339 -10.48 16.49 31.31
CA VAL A 339 -11.38 16.91 30.21
C VAL A 339 -12.71 16.19 30.36
N LEU A 340 -13.82 16.92 30.27
CA LEU A 340 -15.17 16.41 30.36
C LEU A 340 -15.62 15.85 29.00
N THR A 341 -16.24 14.66 29.00
CA THR A 341 -16.62 13.96 27.76
C THR A 341 -18.13 13.84 27.59
N THR A 342 -18.90 13.81 28.67
CA THR A 342 -20.37 13.68 28.59
C THR A 342 -21.08 14.86 29.24
N GLY A 343 -22.29 15.17 28.79
CA GLY A 343 -23.10 16.29 29.32
C GLY A 343 -22.62 17.68 28.95
N ILE A 344 -21.57 17.78 28.11
CA ILE A 344 -20.86 19.02 27.76
C ILE A 344 -21.74 20.08 27.10
N MET A 345 -22.80 19.68 26.38
CA MET A 345 -23.70 20.62 25.70
C MET A 345 -24.57 21.45 26.65
N SER A 346 -24.72 21.00 27.88
CA SER A 346 -25.52 21.67 28.92
C SER A 346 -24.67 22.48 29.90
N LEU A 347 -23.33 22.37 29.77
CA LEU A 347 -22.40 23.07 30.68
C LEU A 347 -22.17 24.51 30.22
N LYS A 348 -21.98 25.36 31.22
CA LYS A 348 -21.53 26.76 31.05
C LYS A 348 -20.29 26.96 31.90
N GLU A 349 -19.53 28.00 31.60
CA GLU A 349 -18.41 28.43 32.44
C GLU A 349 -18.86 28.53 33.89
N GLY A 350 -18.10 27.94 34.82
CA GLY A 350 -18.40 27.92 36.28
C GLY A 350 -19.47 26.94 36.75
N SER A 351 -20.08 26.12 35.87
CA SER A 351 -21.09 25.13 36.28
C SER A 351 -20.49 24.13 37.27
N LYS A 352 -21.18 23.85 38.38
CA LYS A 352 -20.77 22.82 39.35
C LYS A 352 -20.91 21.44 38.74
N VAL A 353 -19.83 20.65 38.73
CA VAL A 353 -19.78 19.31 38.13
C VAL A 353 -19.27 18.29 39.15
N LYS A 354 -19.88 17.10 39.12
CA LYS A 354 -19.35 15.92 39.80
C LYS A 354 -18.81 14.99 38.75
N VAL A 355 -17.49 14.93 38.66
CA VAL A 355 -16.80 14.18 37.62
C VAL A 355 -16.61 12.73 38.04
N SER A 356 -17.06 11.81 37.21
CA SER A 356 -16.70 10.40 37.28
C SER A 356 -15.52 10.18 36.30
N THR A 357 -14.34 9.97 36.84
CA THR A 357 -13.15 9.70 36.02
C THR A 357 -13.13 8.24 35.59
N GLY A 358 -13.32 8.01 34.31
CA GLY A 358 -13.07 6.70 33.68
C GLY A 358 -11.56 6.50 33.52
N SER A 359 -11.03 5.37 34.01
CA SER A 359 -9.65 4.98 33.67
C SER A 359 -9.55 4.69 32.17
N ARG A 360 -8.58 5.31 31.50
CA ARG A 360 -8.28 5.03 30.11
C ARG A 360 -7.85 3.55 29.98
N LYS A 361 -8.71 2.69 29.44
CA LYS A 361 -8.24 1.38 28.98
C LYS A 361 -7.27 1.63 27.83
N SER A 362 -6.00 1.35 28.05
CA SER A 362 -4.99 1.32 26.99
C SER A 362 -5.45 0.31 25.93
N VAL A 363 -5.95 0.79 24.84
CA VAL A 363 -6.15 -0.04 23.64
C VAL A 363 -4.77 -0.15 23.00
N LYS A 364 -4.11 -1.31 23.15
CA LYS A 364 -3.01 -1.68 22.28
C LYS A 364 -3.57 -1.78 20.87
N LEU A 365 -3.09 -0.91 19.97
CA LEU A 365 -3.26 -0.99 18.52
C LEU A 365 -2.47 -2.17 17.97
#